data_2cad0f03322f9bf57b68b248c6dfa410
#
_entry.id   2cad0f03322f9bf57b68b248c6dfa410
#
_cell.length_a   1.000
_cell.length_b   1.000
_cell.length_c   1.000
_cell.angle_alpha   90.00
_cell.angle_beta   90.00
_cell.angle_gamma   90.00
#
_symmetry.space_group_name_H-M   'P 1'
#
loop_
_entity.id
_entity.type
_entity.pdbx_description
1 polymer ?
#
loop_
_entity_poly.entity_id
_entity_poly.type
_entity_poly.pdbx_seq_one_letter_code
_entity_poly.pdbx_strand_id
1 'polypeptide(L)'
;MILMIPHSRGKTMWGGLKEVRKRLGSAFILMSCWGVLIGSILLNPILVRANGPGQDPQTEDGIPSEFLYYFEWVGQDYCICPELLEAIAFRESRFKADAENKNCKGLMQINVKIHKKRIEKYGWTEADMLDPYKNLMLAADYLAELYELYGDDNPIVLSIYSGNYKAVNKYKEYGIMCDYAEKVLNQSAEYERIHGK
;
A
#
# COMPACT_ATOMS: atom_id res chain seq x y z
N MET A 1 13.40 -43.85 25.07
CA MET A 1 14.53 -42.96 24.73
C MET A 1 14.09 -42.15 23.51
N ILE A 2 13.47 -40.98 23.75
CA ILE A 2 12.87 -40.11 22.71
C ILE A 2 13.89 -39.02 22.43
N LEU A 3 14.42 -39.03 21.21
CA LEU A 3 15.34 -38.01 20.70
C LEU A 3 14.57 -36.70 20.42
N MET A 4 14.86 -35.67 21.20
CA MET A 4 14.44 -34.31 20.91
C MET A 4 15.28 -33.72 19.77
N ILE A 5 14.64 -33.35 18.68
CA ILE A 5 15.24 -32.58 17.58
C ILE A 5 15.16 -31.08 17.95
N PRO A 6 16.27 -30.32 17.96
CA PRO A 6 16.21 -28.89 18.25
C PRO A 6 15.66 -28.14 17.06
N HIS A 7 14.59 -27.38 17.29
CA HIS A 7 14.01 -26.43 16.34
C HIS A 7 14.99 -25.25 16.14
N SER A 8 15.67 -25.21 15.00
CA SER A 8 16.48 -24.07 14.61
C SER A 8 15.55 -22.88 14.27
N ARG A 9 15.53 -21.86 15.13
CA ARG A 9 14.89 -20.58 14.82
C ARG A 9 15.62 -19.94 13.63
N GLY A 10 15.03 -20.00 12.47
CA GLY A 10 15.41 -19.18 11.32
C GLY A 10 15.29 -17.71 11.71
N LYS A 11 16.42 -17.00 11.69
CA LYS A 11 16.44 -15.53 11.77
C LYS A 11 15.75 -15.02 10.50
N THR A 12 14.57 -14.44 10.67
CA THR A 12 13.81 -13.84 9.56
C THR A 12 14.62 -12.69 8.96
N MET A 13 14.68 -12.62 7.65
CA MET A 13 15.36 -11.59 6.83
C MET A 13 14.95 -10.14 7.23
N TRP A 14 13.82 -9.98 7.89
CA TRP A 14 13.24 -8.73 8.37
C TRP A 14 13.89 -8.12 9.62
N GLY A 15 14.64 -8.88 10.39
CA GLY A 15 15.40 -8.34 11.54
C GLY A 15 16.48 -7.34 11.13
N GLY A 16 17.04 -7.48 9.92
CA GLY A 16 18.05 -6.59 9.37
C GLY A 16 17.49 -5.22 8.93
N LEU A 17 16.27 -5.19 8.42
CA LEU A 17 15.60 -3.95 7.96
C LEU A 17 15.21 -3.02 9.11
N LYS A 18 14.84 -3.56 10.27
CA LYS A 18 14.58 -2.75 11.49
C LYS A 18 15.82 -2.01 11.99
N GLU A 19 16.99 -2.64 11.90
CA GLU A 19 18.27 -2.01 12.27
C GLU A 19 18.68 -0.91 11.27
N VAL A 20 18.45 -1.12 9.97
CA VAL A 20 18.72 -0.12 8.93
C VAL A 20 17.80 1.09 9.09
N ARG A 21 16.49 0.88 9.36
CA ARG A 21 15.52 1.97 9.58
C ARG A 21 15.83 2.82 10.83
N LYS A 22 16.36 2.21 11.91
CA LYS A 22 16.83 2.94 13.11
C LYS A 22 18.08 3.77 12.85
N ARG A 23 18.96 3.34 11.93
CA ARG A 23 20.21 4.06 11.61
C ARG A 23 20.01 5.20 10.62
N LEU A 24 19.01 5.14 9.75
CA LEU A 24 18.73 6.18 8.75
C LEU A 24 17.87 7.35 9.26
N GLY A 25 17.31 7.26 10.48
CA GLY A 25 16.50 8.32 11.10
C GLY A 25 17.28 9.58 11.55
N SER A 26 18.56 9.70 11.28
CA SER A 26 19.38 10.83 11.74
C SER A 26 20.47 11.29 10.76
N ALA A 27 20.33 11.05 9.47
CA ALA A 27 21.34 11.54 8.51
C ALA A 27 20.67 12.12 7.25
N PHE A 28 20.03 13.28 7.37
CA PHE A 28 19.97 14.22 6.26
C PHE A 28 21.32 14.94 6.19
N ILE A 29 22.25 14.42 5.40
CA ILE A 29 23.45 15.15 4.99
C ILE A 29 23.64 14.90 3.50
N LEU A 30 23.41 15.97 2.74
CA LEU A 30 24.06 16.42 1.51
C LEU A 30 25.03 15.39 0.86
N MET A 31 24.69 14.89 -0.29
CA MET A 31 25.68 14.59 -1.32
C MET A 31 25.22 15.16 -2.67
N SER A 32 25.76 16.32 -2.95
CA SER A 32 25.89 16.86 -4.29
C SER A 32 27.00 16.08 -5.02
N CYS A 33 26.81 15.97 -6.32
CA CYS A 33 27.81 15.94 -7.36
C CYS A 33 28.06 14.67 -8.17
N TRP A 34 27.68 14.84 -9.43
CA TRP A 34 28.41 14.48 -10.66
C TRP A 34 28.37 13.03 -11.16
N GLY A 35 27.72 12.90 -12.29
CA GLY A 35 27.88 11.77 -13.20
C GLY A 35 26.89 11.82 -14.35
N VAL A 36 27.14 12.69 -15.34
CA VAL A 36 26.43 12.67 -16.62
C VAL A 36 26.75 11.34 -17.31
N LEU A 37 25.76 10.47 -17.44
CA LEU A 37 25.72 9.43 -18.47
C LEU A 37 24.37 9.55 -19.17
N ILE A 38 24.44 10.12 -20.37
CA ILE A 38 23.36 10.13 -21.36
C ILE A 38 23.15 8.68 -21.80
N GLY A 39 22.22 8.01 -21.14
CA GLY A 39 21.64 6.73 -21.59
C GLY A 39 20.24 7.01 -22.07
N SER A 40 19.96 6.69 -23.32
CA SER A 40 18.70 6.88 -24.01
C SER A 40 17.55 6.27 -23.18
N ILE A 41 16.83 7.13 -22.46
CA ILE A 41 15.53 6.77 -21.92
C ILE A 41 14.60 6.72 -23.12
N LEU A 42 14.31 5.52 -23.58
CA LEU A 42 13.13 5.27 -24.40
C LEU A 42 11.93 5.69 -23.55
N LEU A 43 11.50 6.94 -23.74
CA LEU A 43 10.21 7.40 -23.28
C LEU A 43 9.16 6.51 -23.93
N ASN A 44 8.69 5.51 -23.22
CA ASN A 44 7.38 4.93 -23.55
C ASN A 44 6.37 6.06 -23.32
N PRO A 45 5.70 6.56 -24.36
CA PRO A 45 4.61 7.51 -24.15
C PRO A 45 3.52 6.73 -23.42
N ILE A 46 3.33 7.03 -22.13
CA ILE A 46 2.10 6.67 -21.44
C ILE A 46 0.99 7.32 -22.27
N LEU A 47 0.16 6.50 -22.89
CA LEU A 47 -1.01 6.94 -23.66
C LEU A 47 -2.01 7.55 -22.68
N VAL A 48 -1.83 8.83 -22.37
CA VAL A 48 -2.82 9.62 -21.60
C VAL A 48 -4.02 9.84 -22.50
N ARG A 49 -5.11 9.17 -22.21
CA ARG A 49 -6.37 9.42 -22.89
C ARG A 49 -6.91 10.76 -22.40
N ALA A 50 -6.91 11.76 -23.25
CA ALA A 50 -7.56 13.05 -22.97
C ALA A 50 -9.08 12.84 -22.86
N ASN A 51 -9.58 12.82 -21.63
CA ASN A 51 -11.01 12.89 -21.37
C ASN A 51 -11.51 14.33 -21.62
N GLY A 52 -12.82 14.48 -21.89
CA GLY A 52 -13.42 15.77 -22.25
C GLY A 52 -13.24 16.86 -21.18
N PRO A 53 -13.63 18.11 -21.43
CA PRO A 53 -13.37 19.23 -20.56
C PRO A 53 -14.01 19.02 -19.18
N GLY A 54 -13.15 18.89 -18.15
CA GLY A 54 -13.54 18.71 -16.75
C GLY A 54 -13.21 17.33 -16.14
N GLN A 55 -12.56 16.42 -16.86
CA GLN A 55 -12.03 15.17 -16.28
C GLN A 55 -10.52 15.23 -16.22
N ASP A 56 -9.96 14.93 -15.05
CA ASP A 56 -8.51 14.75 -14.89
C ASP A 56 -8.00 13.66 -15.84
N PRO A 57 -6.79 13.80 -16.41
CA PRO A 57 -6.22 12.79 -17.28
C PRO A 57 -6.09 11.47 -16.53
N GLN A 58 -6.77 10.45 -17.04
CA GLN A 58 -6.67 9.09 -16.52
C GLN A 58 -5.79 8.25 -17.44
N THR A 59 -5.08 7.29 -16.87
CA THR A 59 -4.35 6.26 -17.60
C THR A 59 -5.32 5.22 -18.20
N GLU A 60 -4.82 4.29 -19.01
CA GLU A 60 -5.64 3.22 -19.61
C GLU A 60 -6.35 2.34 -18.57
N ASP A 61 -5.76 2.21 -17.38
CA ASP A 61 -6.30 1.50 -16.23
C ASP A 61 -7.33 2.32 -15.41
N GLY A 62 -7.56 3.58 -15.77
CA GLY A 62 -8.51 4.48 -15.10
C GLY A 62 -7.98 5.09 -13.81
N ILE A 63 -6.68 4.97 -13.53
CA ILE A 63 -6.02 5.58 -12.38
C ILE A 63 -5.73 7.06 -12.71
N PRO A 64 -6.08 8.04 -11.83
CA PRO A 64 -5.67 9.42 -12.01
C PRO A 64 -4.14 9.53 -12.05
N SER A 65 -3.61 10.17 -13.10
CA SER A 65 -2.16 10.22 -13.35
C SER A 65 -1.36 10.85 -12.21
N GLU A 66 -1.96 11.77 -11.45
CA GLU A 66 -1.34 12.39 -10.29
C GLU A 66 -1.07 11.42 -9.13
N PHE A 67 -1.80 10.29 -9.07
CA PHE A 67 -1.63 9.30 -7.99
C PHE A 67 -0.60 8.22 -8.30
N LEU A 68 -0.27 7.97 -9.56
CA LEU A 68 0.67 6.92 -9.95
C LEU A 68 2.02 7.04 -9.21
N TYR A 69 2.56 8.25 -9.15
CA TYR A 69 3.80 8.50 -8.45
C TYR A 69 3.71 8.22 -6.94
N TYR A 70 2.55 8.50 -6.33
CA TYR A 70 2.34 8.22 -4.91
C TYR A 70 2.31 6.71 -4.64
N PHE A 71 1.62 5.93 -5.47
CA PHE A 71 1.56 4.47 -5.32
C PHE A 71 2.94 3.83 -5.46
N GLU A 72 3.70 4.22 -6.49
CA GLU A 72 5.06 3.72 -6.68
C GLU A 72 5.97 4.08 -5.50
N TRP A 73 6.00 5.35 -5.10
CA TRP A 73 6.86 5.79 -4.01
C TRP A 73 6.51 5.12 -2.68
N VAL A 74 5.24 5.18 -2.30
CA VAL A 74 4.78 4.60 -1.03
C VAL A 74 4.92 3.08 -1.04
N GLY A 75 4.65 2.42 -2.17
CA GLY A 75 4.85 0.99 -2.35
C GLY A 75 6.31 0.59 -2.11
N GLN A 76 7.26 1.32 -2.69
CA GLN A 76 8.70 1.08 -2.47
C GLN A 76 9.11 1.30 -1.01
N ASP A 77 8.65 2.39 -0.37
CA ASP A 77 9.01 2.74 1.01
C ASP A 77 8.53 1.68 2.03
N TYR A 78 7.37 1.10 1.78
CA TYR A 78 6.74 0.12 2.68
C TYR A 78 6.93 -1.34 2.21
N CYS A 79 7.62 -1.57 1.09
CA CYS A 79 7.77 -2.89 0.46
C CYS A 79 6.42 -3.57 0.19
N ILE A 80 5.45 -2.79 -0.32
CA ILE A 80 4.12 -3.24 -0.73
C ILE A 80 4.01 -3.04 -2.23
N CYS A 81 3.45 -4.02 -2.95
CA CYS A 81 3.20 -3.91 -4.39
C CYS A 81 2.35 -2.67 -4.69
N PRO A 82 2.81 -1.74 -5.56
CA PRO A 82 2.04 -0.56 -5.92
C PRO A 82 0.65 -0.89 -6.45
N GLU A 83 0.52 -1.91 -7.29
CA GLU A 83 -0.74 -2.36 -7.88
C GLU A 83 -1.72 -2.88 -6.81
N LEU A 84 -1.21 -3.41 -5.70
CA LEU A 84 -2.06 -3.78 -4.56
C LEU A 84 -2.62 -2.53 -3.87
N LEU A 85 -1.81 -1.49 -3.70
CA LEU A 85 -2.26 -0.21 -3.13
C LEU A 85 -3.29 0.47 -4.04
N GLU A 86 -3.08 0.44 -5.37
CA GLU A 86 -4.01 0.93 -6.39
C GLU A 86 -5.34 0.19 -6.33
N ALA A 87 -5.31 -1.14 -6.25
CA ALA A 87 -6.51 -1.97 -6.15
C ALA A 87 -7.30 -1.69 -4.86
N ILE A 88 -6.61 -1.45 -3.74
CA ILE A 88 -7.26 -1.04 -2.49
C ILE A 88 -7.90 0.34 -2.68
N ALA A 89 -7.19 1.34 -3.20
CA ALA A 89 -7.70 2.68 -3.43
C ALA A 89 -8.94 2.68 -4.35
N PHE A 90 -8.88 1.89 -5.42
CA PHE A 90 -10.02 1.69 -6.31
C PHE A 90 -11.22 1.08 -5.56
N ARG A 91 -10.99 0.10 -4.71
CA ARG A 91 -12.07 -0.56 -3.96
C ARG A 91 -12.68 0.36 -2.91
N GLU A 92 -11.86 1.15 -2.22
CA GLU A 92 -12.26 2.01 -1.11
C GLU A 92 -12.98 3.29 -1.58
N SER A 93 -12.41 4.01 -2.54
CA SER A 93 -12.91 5.34 -2.91
C SER A 93 -13.14 5.54 -4.41
N ARG A 94 -12.79 4.59 -5.28
CA ARG A 94 -12.71 4.82 -6.72
C ARG A 94 -11.76 5.98 -7.06
N PHE A 95 -10.64 6.03 -6.37
CA PHE A 95 -9.62 7.08 -6.47
C PHE A 95 -10.10 8.49 -6.10
N LYS A 96 -11.19 8.62 -5.32
CA LYS A 96 -11.66 9.92 -4.82
C LYS A 96 -10.93 10.26 -3.52
N ALA A 97 -9.99 11.22 -3.60
CA ALA A 97 -9.20 11.64 -2.44
C ALA A 97 -10.05 12.34 -1.37
N ASP A 98 -11.15 12.96 -1.74
CA ASP A 98 -12.09 13.68 -0.88
C ASP A 98 -13.26 12.80 -0.38
N ALA A 99 -13.21 11.49 -0.62
CA ALA A 99 -14.29 10.59 -0.20
C ALA A 99 -14.43 10.55 1.31
N GLU A 100 -15.64 10.76 1.80
CA GLU A 100 -15.98 10.67 3.22
C GLU A 100 -17.18 9.76 3.42
N ASN A 101 -17.04 8.79 4.33
CA ASN A 101 -18.12 7.87 4.72
C ASN A 101 -18.08 7.63 6.24
N LYS A 102 -18.97 8.27 6.98
CA LYS A 102 -19.02 8.23 8.46
C LYS A 102 -17.67 8.66 9.06
N ASN A 103 -16.90 7.69 9.54
CA ASN A 103 -15.59 7.93 10.15
C ASN A 103 -14.42 7.59 9.19
N CYS A 104 -14.71 7.16 7.97
CA CYS A 104 -13.71 6.81 6.97
C CYS A 104 -13.49 7.98 6.03
N LYS A 105 -12.22 8.32 5.75
CA LYS A 105 -11.84 9.49 4.95
C LYS A 105 -10.75 9.15 3.94
N GLY A 106 -10.86 9.83 2.80
CA GLY A 106 -9.81 9.91 1.79
C GLY A 106 -9.69 8.70 0.87
N LEU A 107 -8.62 8.69 0.11
CA LEU A 107 -8.31 7.73 -0.95
C LEU A 107 -8.42 6.26 -0.51
N MET A 108 -7.90 5.94 0.66
CA MET A 108 -7.82 4.59 1.24
C MET A 108 -8.87 4.35 2.33
N GLN A 109 -9.86 5.25 2.49
CA GLN A 109 -10.94 5.18 3.48
C GLN A 109 -10.46 4.88 4.90
N ILE A 110 -9.50 5.64 5.38
CA ILE A 110 -8.96 5.50 6.74
C ILE A 110 -10.02 5.85 7.78
N ASN A 111 -10.29 4.90 8.68
CA ASN A 111 -11.17 5.14 9.81
C ASN A 111 -10.44 5.98 10.87
N VAL A 112 -10.74 7.29 10.92
CA VAL A 112 -10.03 8.27 11.75
C VAL A 112 -10.16 8.02 13.25
N LYS A 113 -11.21 7.33 13.70
CA LYS A 113 -11.37 6.95 15.12
C LYS A 113 -10.48 5.77 15.49
N ILE A 114 -10.42 4.74 14.63
CA ILE A 114 -9.60 3.55 14.87
C ILE A 114 -8.11 3.92 14.78
N HIS A 115 -7.75 4.72 13.76
CA HIS A 115 -6.37 5.09 13.50
C HIS A 115 -5.93 6.40 14.14
N LYS A 116 -6.69 6.95 15.09
CA LYS A 116 -6.39 8.23 15.75
C LYS A 116 -4.94 8.31 16.24
N LYS A 117 -4.48 7.30 17.00
CA LYS A 117 -3.11 7.26 17.52
C LYS A 117 -2.06 7.19 16.42
N ARG A 118 -2.37 6.54 15.29
CA ARG A 118 -1.50 6.44 14.12
C ARG A 118 -1.39 7.81 13.42
N ILE A 119 -2.50 8.52 13.26
CA ILE A 119 -2.54 9.87 12.70
C ILE A 119 -1.71 10.83 13.57
N GLU A 120 -1.93 10.82 14.89
CA GLU A 120 -1.21 11.66 15.85
C GLU A 120 0.31 11.38 15.88
N LYS A 121 0.74 10.13 15.66
CA LYS A 121 2.17 9.74 15.58
C LYS A 121 2.92 10.48 14.47
N TYR A 122 2.24 10.81 13.37
CA TYR A 122 2.80 11.60 12.27
C TYR A 122 2.65 13.11 12.47
N GLY A 123 2.05 13.56 13.58
CA GLY A 123 1.73 14.96 13.80
C GLY A 123 0.59 15.47 12.93
N TRP A 124 -0.22 14.57 12.39
CA TRP A 124 -1.34 14.87 11.52
C TRP A 124 -2.67 14.93 12.28
N THR A 125 -3.67 15.51 11.62
CA THR A 125 -5.04 15.64 12.11
C THR A 125 -6.00 14.80 11.25
N GLU A 126 -7.24 14.72 11.67
CA GLU A 126 -8.30 14.07 10.89
C GLU A 126 -8.52 14.73 9.51
N ALA A 127 -8.32 16.06 9.41
CA ALA A 127 -8.44 16.80 8.16
C ALA A 127 -7.34 16.41 7.15
N ASP A 128 -6.15 16.06 7.62
CA ASP A 128 -5.04 15.60 6.77
C ASP A 128 -5.35 14.28 6.05
N MET A 129 -6.39 13.56 6.47
CA MET A 129 -6.80 12.31 5.80
C MET A 129 -7.53 12.55 4.48
N LEU A 130 -7.77 13.78 4.07
CA LEU A 130 -8.23 14.14 2.73
C LEU A 130 -7.06 14.46 1.78
N ASP A 131 -5.84 14.59 2.31
CA ASP A 131 -4.63 14.64 1.48
C ASP A 131 -4.31 13.22 0.96
N PRO A 132 -4.29 12.99 -0.36
CA PRO A 132 -4.16 11.64 -0.93
C PRO A 132 -2.84 10.97 -0.57
N TYR A 133 -1.74 11.73 -0.53
CA TYR A 133 -0.43 11.18 -0.18
C TYR A 133 -0.35 10.77 1.30
N LYS A 134 -0.80 11.64 2.22
CA LYS A 134 -0.82 11.32 3.66
C LYS A 134 -1.74 10.14 3.97
N ASN A 135 -2.89 10.11 3.31
CA ASN A 135 -3.87 9.03 3.44
C ASN A 135 -3.30 7.69 2.99
N LEU A 136 -2.63 7.67 1.83
CA LEU A 136 -1.96 6.48 1.29
C LEU A 136 -0.80 6.03 2.20
N MET A 137 0.04 6.95 2.67
CA MET A 137 1.12 6.64 3.62
C MET A 137 0.59 5.97 4.90
N LEU A 138 -0.50 6.51 5.46
CA LEU A 138 -1.07 5.96 6.69
C LEU A 138 -1.67 4.56 6.46
N ALA A 139 -2.28 4.34 5.31
CA ALA A 139 -2.78 3.02 4.90
C ALA A 139 -1.63 2.01 4.75
N ALA A 140 -0.54 2.41 4.10
CA ALA A 140 0.64 1.56 3.92
C ALA A 140 1.34 1.24 5.25
N ASP A 141 1.45 2.21 6.18
CA ASP A 141 1.95 1.97 7.55
C ASP A 141 1.06 0.94 8.30
N TYR A 142 -0.25 0.99 8.09
CA TYR A 142 -1.15 -0.02 8.68
C TYR A 142 -1.02 -1.39 8.02
N LEU A 143 -0.97 -1.46 6.70
CA LEU A 143 -0.75 -2.71 5.96
C LEU A 143 0.59 -3.35 6.34
N ALA A 144 1.66 -2.56 6.44
CA ALA A 144 2.97 -3.06 6.87
C ALA A 144 2.94 -3.67 8.27
N GLU A 145 2.20 -3.06 9.21
CA GLU A 145 1.98 -3.65 10.54
C GLU A 145 1.23 -4.98 10.45
N LEU A 146 0.20 -5.06 9.58
CA LEU A 146 -0.53 -6.31 9.38
C LEU A 146 0.35 -7.41 8.79
N TYR A 147 1.21 -7.08 7.81
CA TYR A 147 2.19 -8.03 7.27
C TYR A 147 3.22 -8.48 8.32
N GLU A 148 3.64 -7.58 9.22
CA GLU A 148 4.50 -7.98 10.36
C GLU A 148 3.80 -8.98 11.30
N LEU A 149 2.50 -8.84 11.51
CA LEU A 149 1.73 -9.67 12.44
C LEU A 149 1.27 -11.01 11.84
N TYR A 150 0.93 -11.01 10.57
CA TYR A 150 0.26 -12.14 9.92
C TYR A 150 1.09 -12.79 8.79
N GLY A 151 2.28 -12.25 8.48
CA GLY A 151 3.11 -12.70 7.35
C GLY A 151 2.57 -12.23 6.01
N ASP A 152 3.14 -12.76 4.92
CA ASP A 152 2.78 -12.38 3.54
C ASP A 152 1.49 -13.08 3.07
N ASP A 153 0.48 -13.12 3.95
CA ASP A 153 -0.83 -13.73 3.67
C ASP A 153 -1.85 -12.64 3.31
N ASN A 154 -1.86 -12.26 2.03
CA ASN A 154 -2.76 -11.24 1.51
C ASN A 154 -4.23 -11.45 1.87
N PRO A 155 -4.84 -12.66 1.75
CA PRO A 155 -6.21 -12.91 2.18
C PRO A 155 -6.49 -12.53 3.63
N ILE A 156 -5.58 -12.83 4.55
CA ILE A 156 -5.72 -12.48 5.97
C ILE A 156 -5.57 -10.98 6.15
N VAL A 157 -4.50 -10.39 5.62
CA VAL A 157 -4.19 -8.96 5.73
C VAL A 157 -5.35 -8.11 5.20
N LEU A 158 -5.86 -8.42 4.02
CA LEU A 158 -6.96 -7.69 3.39
C LEU A 158 -8.30 -7.89 4.12
N SER A 159 -8.54 -9.09 4.68
CA SER A 159 -9.72 -9.31 5.52
C SER A 159 -9.71 -8.42 6.77
N ILE A 160 -8.56 -8.27 7.41
CA ILE A 160 -8.41 -7.43 8.59
C ILE A 160 -8.49 -5.95 8.21
N TYR A 161 -7.83 -5.54 7.12
CA TYR A 161 -7.87 -4.17 6.61
C TYR A 161 -9.32 -3.71 6.38
N SER A 162 -10.14 -4.54 5.76
CA SER A 162 -11.57 -4.26 5.53
C SER A 162 -12.46 -4.33 6.79
N GLY A 163 -11.89 -4.67 7.95
CA GLY A 163 -12.63 -4.86 9.20
C GLY A 163 -13.39 -6.18 9.28
N ASN A 164 -13.20 -7.10 8.35
CA ASN A 164 -13.88 -8.41 8.33
C ASN A 164 -13.08 -9.49 9.07
N TYR A 165 -12.91 -9.32 10.36
CA TYR A 165 -12.16 -10.25 11.22
C TYR A 165 -12.71 -11.69 11.22
N LYS A 166 -14.02 -11.86 10.99
CA LYS A 166 -14.64 -13.20 10.94
C LYS A 166 -14.18 -14.00 9.72
N ALA A 167 -13.85 -13.33 8.63
CA ALA A 167 -13.35 -13.98 7.42
C ALA A 167 -12.00 -14.65 7.61
N VAL A 168 -11.17 -14.14 8.52
CA VAL A 168 -9.85 -14.72 8.83
C VAL A 168 -9.97 -16.17 9.29
N ASN A 169 -10.90 -16.46 10.20
CA ASN A 169 -11.10 -17.83 10.68
C ASN A 169 -11.61 -18.75 9.56
N LYS A 170 -12.58 -18.26 8.74
CA LYS A 170 -13.10 -19.02 7.61
C LYS A 170 -12.01 -19.33 6.58
N TYR A 171 -11.13 -18.36 6.30
CA TYR A 171 -10.01 -18.55 5.40
C TYR A 171 -9.00 -19.58 5.94
N LYS A 172 -8.62 -19.47 7.22
CA LYS A 172 -7.68 -20.42 7.85
C LYS A 172 -8.21 -21.85 7.90
N GLU A 173 -9.51 -22.01 8.07
CA GLU A 173 -10.15 -23.34 8.20
C GLU A 173 -10.49 -23.97 6.84
N TYR A 174 -10.97 -23.18 5.90
CA TYR A 174 -11.54 -23.67 4.63
C TYR A 174 -10.84 -23.16 3.37
N GLY A 175 -9.87 -22.26 3.48
CA GLY A 175 -9.23 -21.60 2.33
C GLY A 175 -10.15 -20.63 1.59
N ILE A 176 -11.27 -20.21 2.18
CA ILE A 176 -12.27 -19.36 1.50
C ILE A 176 -12.00 -17.89 1.83
N MET A 177 -11.53 -17.14 0.84
CA MET A 177 -11.33 -15.70 0.94
C MET A 177 -12.66 -14.94 1.12
N CYS A 178 -12.60 -13.76 1.73
CA CYS A 178 -13.74 -12.84 1.70
C CYS A 178 -13.83 -12.13 0.35
N ASP A 179 -15.02 -11.68 0.00
CA ASP A 179 -15.32 -10.95 -1.25
C ASP A 179 -14.43 -9.71 -1.44
N TYR A 180 -14.08 -9.03 -0.35
CA TYR A 180 -13.17 -7.89 -0.40
C TYR A 180 -11.77 -8.31 -0.85
N ALA A 181 -11.17 -9.30 -0.19
CA ALA A 181 -9.82 -9.77 -0.51
C ALA A 181 -9.74 -10.33 -1.93
N GLU A 182 -10.72 -11.12 -2.34
CA GLU A 182 -10.80 -11.68 -3.69
C GLU A 182 -10.85 -10.57 -4.76
N LYS A 183 -11.71 -9.56 -4.57
CA LYS A 183 -11.83 -8.46 -5.54
C LYS A 183 -10.57 -7.58 -5.60
N VAL A 184 -9.94 -7.29 -4.47
CA VAL A 184 -8.70 -6.52 -4.42
C VAL A 184 -7.57 -7.27 -5.12
N LEU A 185 -7.39 -8.56 -4.85
CA LEU A 185 -6.33 -9.36 -5.46
C LEU A 185 -6.53 -9.52 -6.96
N ASN A 186 -7.76 -9.75 -7.41
CA ASN A 186 -8.07 -9.83 -8.85
C ASN A 186 -7.79 -8.49 -9.56
N GLN A 187 -8.14 -7.36 -8.93
CA GLN A 187 -7.86 -6.03 -9.47
C GLN A 187 -6.35 -5.71 -9.49
N SER A 188 -5.62 -6.10 -8.43
CA SER A 188 -4.16 -5.96 -8.36
C SER A 188 -3.47 -6.73 -9.51
N ALA A 189 -3.85 -7.98 -9.73
CA ALA A 189 -3.31 -8.80 -10.81
C ALA A 189 -3.63 -8.21 -12.21
N GLU A 190 -4.80 -7.58 -12.37
CA GLU A 190 -5.13 -6.90 -13.62
C GLU A 190 -4.27 -5.65 -13.84
N TYR A 191 -4.00 -4.86 -12.79
CA TYR A 191 -3.10 -3.72 -12.88
C TYR A 191 -1.65 -4.16 -13.17
N GLU A 192 -1.14 -5.21 -12.51
CA GLU A 192 0.17 -5.78 -12.82
C GLU A 192 0.27 -6.16 -14.31
N ARG A 193 -0.77 -6.80 -14.86
CA ARG A 193 -0.83 -7.18 -16.29
C ARG A 193 -0.80 -5.95 -17.20
N ILE A 194 -1.54 -4.89 -16.88
CA ILE A 194 -1.58 -3.64 -17.66
C ILE A 194 -0.22 -2.93 -17.60
N HIS A 195 0.43 -2.93 -16.43
CA HIS A 195 1.74 -2.30 -16.22
C HIS A 195 2.91 -3.16 -16.75
N GLY A 196 2.62 -4.37 -17.27
CA GLY A 196 3.64 -5.24 -17.88
C GLY A 196 4.56 -5.93 -16.89
N LYS A 197 4.06 -6.20 -15.67
CA LYS A 197 4.75 -6.91 -14.59
C LYS A 197 4.33 -8.36 -14.49
#